data_afb94cad2cf96cea636fd217501d266f
#
_entry.id   afb94cad2cf96cea636fd217501d266f
#
_cell.length_a   1.000
_cell.length_b   1.000
_cell.length_c   1.000
_cell.angle_alpha   90.00
_cell.angle_beta   90.00
_cell.angle_gamma   90.00
#
_symmetry.space_group_name_H-M   'P 1'
#
loop_
_entity.id
_entity.type
_entity.pdbx_description
1 polymer ?
#
loop_
_entity_poly.entity_id
_entity_poly.type
_entity_poly.pdbx_seq_one_letter_code
_entity_poly.pdbx_strand_id
1 'polypeptide(L)'
;MNIKEDIINLAKEIGISKIGFTTADDFDYLEKSLRLAVEEGRNSGFEHKNIEERIKPKLSLASAKTIISIAVTYPHKLKQQPQKTAYKRGKFTPNSWGLDYHYVLQDKLDRLAKGIEELTADFEYKGMVDTGALVDTAVAQRAGIGFIGKNGLVISKEFGSYMFLGELITNLDIEPDQPVDYGCGDCNRCVTACPTSCLIGDGSMNAKRCLSFQTQDKGVMDLEFRKKIKTVIYGCDICQICCPYNKGLDNPLATEIDPDLSHPELLPFLELSNGQFKEKFGHVAGSWRGKNILQRNAIIALANANDRSAIPKMLEIIDKGQNPIHVATAIWALCQLVREVHPEMIELVMGIKNPTPQIQEEQDRFLEKFGLEEKFLIEN
;
A
#
# COMPACT_ATOMS: atom_id res chain seq x y z
N MET A 1 24.96 29.92 -16.83
CA MET A 1 24.66 28.95 -15.77
C MET A 1 23.52 28.06 -16.29
N ASN A 2 23.67 26.75 -16.25
CA ASN A 2 22.60 25.86 -16.74
C ASN A 2 21.73 25.46 -15.52
N ILE A 3 20.61 26.15 -15.34
CA ILE A 3 19.71 25.93 -14.20
C ILE A 3 19.33 24.46 -14.04
N LYS A 4 19.18 23.69 -15.11
CA LYS A 4 18.87 22.25 -15.05
C LYS A 4 19.99 21.47 -14.37
N GLU A 5 21.25 21.74 -14.70
CA GLU A 5 22.41 21.09 -14.08
C GLU A 5 22.54 21.47 -12.59
N ASP A 6 22.30 22.74 -12.27
CA ASP A 6 22.33 23.21 -10.88
C ASP A 6 21.25 22.49 -10.03
N ILE A 7 20.03 22.33 -10.55
CA ILE A 7 18.92 21.59 -9.90
C ILE A 7 19.28 20.10 -9.76
N ILE A 8 19.90 19.48 -10.77
CA ILE A 8 20.32 18.07 -10.69
C ILE A 8 21.38 17.88 -9.60
N ASN A 9 22.33 18.81 -9.47
CA ASN A 9 23.36 18.74 -8.43
C ASN A 9 22.75 18.94 -7.04
N LEU A 10 21.86 19.90 -6.87
CA LEU A 10 21.12 20.11 -5.65
C LEU A 10 20.31 18.87 -5.25
N ALA A 11 19.63 18.23 -6.19
CA ALA A 11 18.89 16.99 -5.94
C ALA A 11 19.80 15.86 -5.40
N LYS A 12 21.01 15.72 -5.93
CA LYS A 12 22.01 14.76 -5.42
C LYS A 12 22.44 15.08 -3.99
N GLU A 13 22.70 16.35 -3.67
CA GLU A 13 23.09 16.80 -2.33
C GLU A 13 21.97 16.55 -1.31
N ILE A 14 20.71 16.72 -1.71
CA ILE A 14 19.52 16.44 -0.91
C ILE A 14 19.31 14.93 -0.70
N GLY A 15 19.95 14.07 -1.53
CA GLY A 15 19.77 12.62 -1.50
C GLY A 15 18.49 12.16 -2.20
N ILE A 16 18.09 12.85 -3.28
CA ILE A 16 17.09 12.37 -4.24
C ILE A 16 17.77 11.33 -5.12
N SER A 17 17.17 10.16 -5.27
CA SER A 17 17.78 9.02 -5.97
C SER A 17 17.79 9.22 -7.48
N LYS A 18 16.73 9.81 -8.04
CA LYS A 18 16.62 10.14 -9.45
C LYS A 18 15.74 11.38 -9.62
N ILE A 19 16.08 12.24 -10.58
CA ILE A 19 15.32 13.43 -10.94
C ILE A 19 15.16 13.47 -12.45
N GLY A 20 14.03 13.96 -12.91
CA GLY A 20 13.75 14.16 -14.34
C GLY A 20 12.80 15.33 -14.56
N PHE A 21 12.77 15.84 -15.78
CA PHE A 21 12.04 17.04 -16.15
C PHE A 21 11.08 16.74 -17.30
N THR A 22 9.86 17.27 -17.22
CA THR A 22 8.90 17.17 -18.32
C THR A 22 8.11 18.47 -18.47
N THR A 23 7.50 18.70 -19.62
CA THR A 23 6.63 19.85 -19.84
C THR A 23 5.39 19.80 -18.96
N ALA A 24 4.77 20.95 -18.66
CA ALA A 24 3.47 21.02 -18.00
C ALA A 24 2.30 20.97 -19.01
N ASP A 25 2.50 20.30 -20.15
CA ASP A 25 1.44 20.00 -21.10
C ASP A 25 0.46 18.97 -20.51
N ASP A 26 -0.79 19.03 -20.97
CA ASP A 26 -1.85 18.15 -20.52
C ASP A 26 -1.54 16.67 -20.81
N PHE A 27 -2.06 15.79 -19.97
CA PHE A 27 -1.96 14.33 -20.10
C PHE A 27 -3.24 13.75 -20.70
N ASP A 28 -3.78 14.36 -21.77
CA ASP A 28 -5.06 14.02 -22.38
C ASP A 28 -5.19 12.54 -22.74
N TYR A 29 -4.08 11.88 -23.08
CA TYR A 29 -4.05 10.46 -23.41
C TYR A 29 -4.50 9.54 -22.24
N LEU A 30 -4.47 10.04 -21.00
CA LEU A 30 -4.89 9.31 -19.80
C LEU A 30 -6.41 9.37 -19.57
N GLU A 31 -7.09 10.39 -20.11
CA GLU A 31 -8.49 10.68 -19.78
C GLU A 31 -9.40 9.47 -19.98
N LYS A 32 -9.33 8.85 -21.17
CA LYS A 32 -10.15 7.70 -21.51
C LYS A 32 -9.96 6.53 -20.54
N SER A 33 -8.72 6.21 -20.19
CA SER A 33 -8.41 5.10 -19.29
C SER A 33 -8.84 5.38 -17.85
N LEU A 34 -8.68 6.62 -17.38
CA LEU A 34 -9.11 7.03 -16.05
C LEU A 34 -10.65 7.00 -15.92
N ARG A 35 -11.39 7.52 -16.91
CA ARG A 35 -12.85 7.48 -16.93
C ARG A 35 -13.37 6.03 -16.97
N LEU A 36 -12.80 5.18 -17.82
CA LEU A 36 -13.16 3.78 -17.91
C LEU A 36 -12.91 3.03 -16.60
N ALA A 37 -11.80 3.31 -15.90
CA ALA A 37 -11.52 2.70 -14.60
C ALA A 37 -12.58 3.07 -13.54
N VAL A 38 -13.10 4.29 -13.57
CA VAL A 38 -14.20 4.73 -12.68
C VAL A 38 -15.52 4.08 -13.08
N GLU A 39 -15.87 4.08 -14.36
CA GLU A 39 -17.12 3.49 -14.89
C GLU A 39 -17.22 1.99 -14.58
N GLU A 40 -16.12 1.26 -14.72
CA GLU A 40 -16.04 -0.17 -14.41
C GLU A 40 -15.81 -0.46 -12.90
N GLY A 41 -15.72 0.55 -12.06
CA GLY A 41 -15.50 0.39 -10.63
C GLY A 41 -14.14 -0.21 -10.27
N ARG A 42 -13.12 -0.07 -11.13
CA ARG A 42 -11.77 -0.62 -10.96
C ARG A 42 -10.82 0.28 -10.17
N ASN A 43 -11.18 1.55 -9.97
CA ASN A 43 -10.41 2.51 -9.18
C ASN A 43 -10.48 2.17 -7.69
N SER A 44 -9.45 2.54 -6.91
CA SER A 44 -9.38 2.30 -5.47
C SER A 44 -10.34 3.20 -4.68
N GLY A 45 -10.58 4.41 -5.17
CA GLY A 45 -11.27 5.47 -4.45
C GLY A 45 -10.35 6.27 -3.51
N PHE A 46 -9.03 6.01 -3.53
CA PHE A 46 -8.02 6.77 -2.81
C PHE A 46 -7.46 7.90 -3.68
N GLU A 47 -7.59 7.76 -5.00
CA GLU A 47 -7.11 8.71 -5.99
C GLU A 47 -7.89 10.04 -5.93
N HIS A 48 -7.28 11.10 -6.41
CA HIS A 48 -7.97 12.39 -6.60
C HIS A 48 -9.20 12.21 -7.50
N LYS A 49 -10.34 12.77 -7.08
CA LYS A 49 -11.64 12.49 -7.72
C LYS A 49 -11.83 13.22 -9.04
N ASN A 50 -11.27 14.41 -9.17
CA ASN A 50 -11.45 15.24 -10.36
C ASN A 50 -10.44 14.82 -11.46
N ILE A 51 -10.92 14.14 -12.51
CA ILE A 51 -10.10 13.66 -13.61
C ILE A 51 -9.42 14.80 -14.37
N GLU A 52 -10.09 15.96 -14.52
CA GLU A 52 -9.51 17.11 -15.18
C GLU A 52 -8.24 17.60 -14.46
N GLU A 53 -8.26 17.66 -13.12
CA GLU A 53 -7.11 18.05 -12.34
C GLU A 53 -5.99 16.99 -12.40
N ARG A 54 -6.35 15.71 -12.61
CA ARG A 54 -5.38 14.63 -12.75
C ARG A 54 -4.58 14.68 -14.05
N ILE A 55 -5.11 15.33 -15.07
CA ILE A 55 -4.50 15.36 -16.42
C ILE A 55 -4.05 16.76 -16.85
N LYS A 56 -4.46 17.81 -16.13
CA LYS A 56 -4.15 19.21 -16.48
C LYS A 56 -3.32 19.91 -15.42
N PRO A 57 -1.98 19.89 -15.52
CA PRO A 57 -1.08 20.48 -14.52
C PRO A 57 -1.35 21.97 -14.25
N LYS A 58 -1.78 22.70 -15.26
CA LYS A 58 -2.10 24.15 -15.14
C LYS A 58 -3.31 24.45 -14.26
N LEU A 59 -4.16 23.48 -13.95
CA LEU A 59 -5.19 23.64 -12.92
C LEU A 59 -4.61 23.65 -11.50
N SER A 60 -3.42 23.09 -11.33
CA SER A 60 -2.70 23.11 -10.05
C SER A 60 -1.79 24.33 -9.88
N LEU A 61 -1.17 24.81 -10.97
CA LEU A 61 -0.36 26.01 -11.05
C LEU A 61 -0.56 26.65 -12.41
N ALA A 62 -1.25 27.80 -12.48
CA ALA A 62 -1.62 28.45 -13.76
C ALA A 62 -0.40 28.84 -14.62
N SER A 63 0.70 29.21 -13.97
CA SER A 63 1.97 29.59 -14.62
C SER A 63 2.86 28.40 -15.00
N ALA A 64 2.41 27.15 -14.78
CA ALA A 64 3.20 25.95 -14.98
C ALA A 64 3.76 25.82 -16.41
N LYS A 65 5.06 25.54 -16.49
CA LYS A 65 5.79 25.25 -17.73
C LYS A 65 6.52 23.91 -17.65
N THR A 66 7.12 23.60 -16.51
CA THR A 66 7.85 22.35 -16.28
C THR A 66 7.33 21.63 -15.05
N ILE A 67 7.33 20.31 -15.09
CA ILE A 67 7.16 19.45 -13.91
C ILE A 67 8.49 18.75 -13.65
N ILE A 68 9.05 18.93 -12.47
CA ILE A 68 10.22 18.23 -11.98
C ILE A 68 9.71 16.98 -11.25
N SER A 69 10.00 15.80 -11.77
CA SER A 69 9.70 14.53 -11.13
C SER A 69 10.89 14.03 -10.33
N ILE A 70 10.67 13.64 -9.10
CA ILE A 70 11.68 13.02 -8.26
C ILE A 70 11.32 11.58 -7.91
N ALA A 71 12.35 10.76 -7.76
CA ALA A 71 12.23 9.42 -7.22
C ALA A 71 13.18 9.23 -6.04
N VAL A 72 12.67 8.68 -4.95
CA VAL A 72 13.44 8.35 -3.75
C VAL A 72 13.29 6.85 -3.47
N THR A 73 14.41 6.16 -3.48
CA THR A 73 14.42 4.71 -3.23
C THR A 73 14.12 4.39 -1.77
N TYR A 74 13.44 3.27 -1.54
CA TYR A 74 13.18 2.76 -0.21
C TYR A 74 13.81 1.37 0.03
N PRO A 75 14.14 1.02 1.29
CA PRO A 75 14.73 -0.27 1.61
C PRO A 75 13.74 -1.40 1.34
N HIS A 76 14.19 -2.44 0.64
CA HIS A 76 13.38 -3.61 0.31
C HIS A 76 13.94 -4.92 0.87
N LYS A 77 15.09 -4.85 1.57
CA LYS A 77 15.72 -5.96 2.26
C LYS A 77 16.08 -5.53 3.68
N LEU A 78 15.83 -6.40 4.64
CA LEU A 78 16.30 -6.20 6.00
C LEU A 78 17.78 -6.59 6.11
N LYS A 79 18.57 -5.75 6.79
CA LYS A 79 19.98 -6.08 7.15
C LYS A 79 20.02 -7.14 8.24
N GLN A 80 19.08 -7.08 9.18
CA GLN A 80 18.95 -8.03 10.27
C GLN A 80 17.57 -8.69 10.22
N GLN A 81 17.50 -9.97 10.56
CA GLN A 81 16.21 -10.66 10.65
C GLN A 81 15.56 -10.39 12.01
N PRO A 82 14.22 -10.41 12.08
CA PRO A 82 13.51 -10.33 13.35
C PRO A 82 13.95 -11.41 14.31
N GLN A 83 13.98 -11.10 15.62
CA GLN A 83 14.31 -12.09 16.63
C GLN A 83 13.33 -13.27 16.61
N LYS A 84 13.85 -14.48 16.80
CA LYS A 84 13.01 -15.67 16.96
C LYS A 84 12.37 -15.66 18.35
N THR A 85 11.05 -15.70 18.37
CA THR A 85 10.24 -15.75 19.59
C THR A 85 9.23 -16.89 19.52
N ALA A 86 8.42 -17.07 20.56
CA ALA A 86 7.33 -18.04 20.56
C ALA A 86 6.14 -17.62 19.66
N TYR A 87 6.04 -16.33 19.32
CA TYR A 87 4.93 -15.78 18.56
C TYR A 87 5.15 -15.84 17.06
N LYS A 88 4.06 -16.04 16.31
CA LYS A 88 4.04 -15.85 14.86
C LYS A 88 4.16 -14.38 14.52
N ARG A 89 4.84 -14.08 13.41
CA ARG A 89 5.05 -12.71 12.95
C ARG A 89 4.21 -12.39 11.73
N GLY A 90 3.69 -11.17 11.71
CA GLY A 90 3.10 -10.56 10.53
C GLY A 90 4.16 -9.87 9.68
N LYS A 91 3.75 -9.34 8.53
CA LYS A 91 4.62 -8.60 7.61
C LYS A 91 3.98 -7.28 7.20
N PHE A 92 4.69 -6.18 7.41
CA PHE A 92 4.52 -4.94 6.66
C PHE A 92 5.36 -5.01 5.39
N THR A 93 4.83 -4.60 4.25
CA THR A 93 5.62 -4.59 3.01
C THR A 93 6.62 -3.44 2.98
N PRO A 94 7.72 -3.57 2.22
CA PRO A 94 8.83 -2.61 2.21
C PRO A 94 8.45 -1.14 2.00
N ASN A 95 7.41 -0.88 1.22
CA ASN A 95 6.92 0.49 0.98
C ASN A 95 6.34 1.19 2.22
N SER A 96 6.22 0.47 3.34
CA SER A 96 5.77 1.04 4.61
C SER A 96 6.79 0.92 5.73
N TRP A 97 8.03 0.56 5.41
CA TRP A 97 9.10 0.48 6.42
C TRP A 97 9.69 1.85 6.72
N GLY A 98 10.00 2.09 8.00
CA GLY A 98 10.60 3.34 8.46
C GLY A 98 9.59 4.48 8.55
N LEU A 99 10.09 5.71 8.35
CA LEU A 99 9.26 6.90 8.38
C LEU A 99 8.32 6.94 7.17
N ASP A 100 7.10 7.40 7.39
CA ASP A 100 6.12 7.59 6.32
C ASP A 100 6.71 8.41 5.16
N TYR A 101 6.66 7.83 3.97
CA TYR A 101 7.26 8.39 2.78
C TYR A 101 6.71 9.77 2.38
N HIS A 102 5.49 10.10 2.78
CA HIS A 102 4.95 11.43 2.55
C HIS A 102 5.82 12.50 3.22
N TYR A 103 6.25 12.29 4.47
CA TYR A 103 7.15 13.21 5.17
C TYR A 103 8.54 13.23 4.52
N VAL A 104 9.05 12.05 4.12
CA VAL A 104 10.37 11.95 3.48
C VAL A 104 10.42 12.69 2.16
N LEU A 105 9.40 12.51 1.31
CA LEU A 105 9.34 13.19 0.02
C LEU A 105 9.05 14.68 0.16
N GLN A 106 8.13 15.06 1.08
CA GLN A 106 7.82 16.46 1.32
C GLN A 106 9.06 17.23 1.78
N ASP A 107 9.85 16.70 2.74
CA ASP A 107 11.12 17.32 3.15
C ASP A 107 12.07 17.53 1.98
N LYS A 108 12.18 16.52 1.09
CA LYS A 108 13.05 16.63 -0.07
C LYS A 108 12.55 17.64 -1.09
N LEU A 109 11.25 17.69 -1.35
CA LEU A 109 10.66 18.69 -2.25
C LEU A 109 10.80 20.11 -1.68
N ASP A 110 10.59 20.31 -0.38
CA ASP A 110 10.74 21.61 0.28
C ASP A 110 12.19 22.11 0.21
N ARG A 111 13.16 21.22 0.46
CA ARG A 111 14.59 21.54 0.34
C ARG A 111 14.99 21.81 -1.10
N LEU A 112 14.45 21.07 -2.07
CA LEU A 112 14.69 21.28 -3.48
C LEU A 112 14.13 22.63 -3.92
N ALA A 113 12.87 22.93 -3.54
CA ALA A 113 12.25 24.20 -3.87
C ALA A 113 13.01 25.39 -3.29
N LYS A 114 13.39 25.31 -2.00
CA LYS A 114 14.20 26.34 -1.36
C LYS A 114 15.55 26.57 -2.06
N GLY A 115 16.23 25.51 -2.46
CA GLY A 115 17.47 25.66 -3.20
C GLY A 115 17.28 26.25 -4.60
N ILE A 116 16.15 25.98 -5.26
CA ILE A 116 15.81 26.60 -6.55
C ILE A 116 15.50 28.10 -6.38
N GLU A 117 14.84 28.49 -5.29
CA GLU A 117 14.60 29.92 -4.96
C GLU A 117 15.90 30.73 -4.82
N GLU A 118 16.98 30.07 -4.39
CA GLU A 118 18.31 30.70 -4.29
C GLU A 118 19.01 30.84 -5.66
N LEU A 119 18.61 30.03 -6.68
CA LEU A 119 19.20 30.01 -8.02
C LEU A 119 18.52 31.00 -8.98
N THR A 120 17.23 31.31 -8.75
CA THR A 120 16.46 32.13 -9.70
C THR A 120 15.40 32.97 -9.00
N ALA A 121 15.16 34.19 -9.54
CA ALA A 121 14.05 35.03 -9.11
C ALA A 121 12.73 34.56 -9.74
N ASP A 122 11.60 35.01 -9.18
CA ASP A 122 10.24 34.78 -9.69
C ASP A 122 9.90 33.28 -9.83
N PHE A 123 10.39 32.46 -8.90
CA PHE A 123 10.09 31.03 -8.85
C PHE A 123 8.72 30.78 -8.21
N GLU A 124 7.81 30.25 -9.02
CA GLU A 124 6.52 29.77 -8.57
C GLU A 124 6.52 28.24 -8.65
N TYR A 125 5.98 27.59 -7.62
CA TYR A 125 5.93 26.13 -7.61
C TYR A 125 4.76 25.57 -6.79
N LYS A 126 4.44 24.30 -7.04
CA LYS A 126 3.56 23.48 -6.22
C LYS A 126 4.12 22.08 -6.11
N GLY A 127 4.47 21.67 -4.86
CA GLY A 127 4.88 20.31 -4.56
C GLY A 127 3.70 19.37 -4.44
N MET A 128 3.86 18.11 -4.87
CA MET A 128 2.89 17.03 -4.74
C MET A 128 3.58 15.73 -4.35
N VAL A 129 2.93 14.98 -3.46
CA VAL A 129 3.35 13.65 -3.03
C VAL A 129 2.09 12.81 -2.86
N ASP A 130 1.90 11.76 -3.65
CA ASP A 130 0.82 10.76 -3.59
C ASP A 130 -0.61 11.35 -3.51
N THR A 131 -0.86 12.25 -2.56
CA THR A 131 -2.16 12.93 -2.37
C THR A 131 -2.37 14.11 -3.32
N GLY A 132 -1.43 14.37 -4.23
CA GLY A 132 -1.54 15.36 -5.31
C GLY A 132 -2.64 15.00 -6.32
N ALA A 133 -2.92 15.94 -7.23
CA ALA A 133 -3.92 15.69 -8.26
C ALA A 133 -3.37 14.83 -9.41
N LEU A 134 -2.11 15.04 -9.82
CA LEU A 134 -1.53 14.42 -11.01
C LEU A 134 -1.40 12.89 -10.85
N VAL A 135 -1.21 12.21 -11.98
CA VAL A 135 -0.90 10.79 -12.03
C VAL A 135 0.63 10.64 -11.98
N ASP A 136 1.19 10.45 -10.78
CA ASP A 136 2.64 10.43 -10.50
C ASP A 136 3.41 9.50 -11.44
N THR A 137 2.86 8.31 -11.73
CA THR A 137 3.50 7.34 -12.62
C THR A 137 3.62 7.85 -14.06
N ALA A 138 2.62 8.60 -14.55
CA ALA A 138 2.64 9.17 -15.88
C ALA A 138 3.61 10.36 -15.97
N VAL A 139 3.67 11.19 -14.93
CA VAL A 139 4.65 12.27 -14.81
C VAL A 139 6.07 11.69 -14.82
N ALA A 140 6.34 10.71 -13.97
CA ALA A 140 7.64 10.07 -13.85
C ALA A 140 8.09 9.39 -15.16
N GLN A 141 7.16 8.74 -15.87
CA GLN A 141 7.44 8.13 -17.17
C GLN A 141 7.83 9.20 -18.20
N ARG A 142 7.06 10.28 -18.32
CA ARG A 142 7.30 11.37 -19.27
C ARG A 142 8.59 12.14 -18.95
N ALA A 143 8.96 12.21 -17.66
CA ALA A 143 10.19 12.82 -17.18
C ALA A 143 11.42 11.89 -17.24
N GLY A 144 11.34 10.69 -17.83
CA GLY A 144 12.49 9.80 -17.99
C GLY A 144 12.97 9.11 -16.70
N ILE A 145 12.18 9.12 -15.62
CA ILE A 145 12.51 8.38 -14.37
C ILE A 145 12.56 6.87 -14.64
N GLY A 146 11.60 6.36 -15.41
CA GLY A 146 11.48 4.96 -15.77
C GLY A 146 10.29 4.72 -16.69
N PHE A 147 9.97 3.47 -16.98
CA PHE A 147 8.77 3.09 -17.71
C PHE A 147 7.67 2.57 -16.78
N ILE A 148 6.42 2.69 -17.19
CA ILE A 148 5.31 2.07 -16.47
C ILE A 148 5.28 0.58 -16.82
N GLY A 149 5.53 -0.28 -15.82
CA GLY A 149 5.48 -1.72 -15.98
C GLY A 149 4.06 -2.28 -16.12
N LYS A 150 3.93 -3.53 -16.57
CA LYS A 150 2.64 -4.25 -16.62
C LYS A 150 1.95 -4.39 -15.25
N ASN A 151 2.66 -4.10 -14.16
CA ASN A 151 2.14 -4.02 -12.79
C ASN A 151 1.69 -2.60 -12.37
N GLY A 152 1.73 -1.63 -13.28
CA GLY A 152 1.32 -0.24 -13.02
C GLY A 152 2.34 0.61 -12.26
N LEU A 153 3.50 0.06 -11.89
CA LEU A 153 4.56 0.79 -11.18
C LEU A 153 5.58 1.35 -12.17
N VAL A 154 6.21 2.47 -11.79
CA VAL A 154 7.39 2.98 -12.52
C VAL A 154 8.59 2.09 -12.21
N ILE A 155 9.31 1.69 -13.24
CA ILE A 155 10.47 0.80 -13.17
C ILE A 155 11.67 1.47 -13.82
N SER A 156 12.77 1.63 -13.08
CA SER A 156 14.07 2.06 -13.63
C SER A 156 15.06 0.90 -13.69
N LYS A 157 16.10 1.02 -14.53
CA LYS A 157 17.18 0.02 -14.57
C LYS A 157 18.02 0.06 -13.29
N GLU A 158 18.19 1.24 -12.70
CA GLU A 158 19.07 1.48 -11.56
C GLU A 158 18.43 1.03 -10.22
N PHE A 159 17.10 1.23 -10.08
CA PHE A 159 16.41 1.09 -8.80
C PHE A 159 15.22 0.15 -8.84
N GLY A 160 14.94 -0.47 -10.00
CA GLY A 160 13.73 -1.27 -10.18
C GLY A 160 12.47 -0.46 -9.93
N SER A 161 11.54 -1.02 -9.18
CA SER A 161 10.29 -0.36 -8.77
C SER A 161 10.27 0.03 -7.29
N TYR A 162 11.38 -0.08 -6.57
CA TYR A 162 11.46 0.26 -5.15
C TYR A 162 11.73 1.74 -4.92
N MET A 163 10.85 2.57 -5.48
CA MET A 163 10.93 4.03 -5.44
C MET A 163 9.58 4.64 -5.08
N PHE A 164 9.61 5.70 -4.29
CA PHE A 164 8.51 6.64 -4.12
C PHE A 164 8.68 7.78 -5.10
N LEU A 165 7.58 8.33 -5.59
CA LEU A 165 7.54 9.42 -6.56
C LEU A 165 7.01 10.69 -5.91
N GLY A 166 7.48 11.82 -6.39
CA GLY A 166 6.97 13.13 -6.04
C GLY A 166 7.23 14.13 -7.16
N GLU A 167 6.47 15.20 -7.20
CA GLU A 167 6.50 16.20 -8.26
C GLU A 167 6.62 17.62 -7.70
N LEU A 168 7.34 18.45 -8.42
CA LEU A 168 7.36 19.88 -8.25
C LEU A 168 6.94 20.54 -9.57
N ILE A 169 5.69 21.02 -9.62
CA ILE A 169 5.19 21.81 -10.76
C ILE A 169 5.78 23.21 -10.64
N THR A 170 6.31 23.79 -11.72
CA THR A 170 6.98 25.08 -11.68
C THR A 170 6.76 25.91 -12.95
N ASN A 171 6.88 27.25 -12.79
CA ASN A 171 6.86 28.22 -13.88
C ASN A 171 8.18 28.31 -14.65
N LEU A 172 9.23 27.62 -14.21
CA LEU A 172 10.51 27.61 -14.92
C LEU A 172 10.38 26.89 -16.26
N ASP A 173 11.07 27.43 -17.28
CA ASP A 173 11.13 26.83 -18.60
C ASP A 173 12.44 26.03 -18.68
N ILE A 174 12.35 24.72 -18.45
CA ILE A 174 13.51 23.82 -18.40
C ILE A 174 13.35 22.77 -19.51
N GLU A 175 14.42 22.51 -20.24
CA GLU A 175 14.46 21.50 -21.31
C GLU A 175 14.00 20.12 -20.75
N PRO A 176 12.95 19.51 -21.31
CA PRO A 176 12.43 18.23 -20.83
C PRO A 176 13.39 17.08 -21.13
N ASP A 177 13.38 16.07 -20.29
CA ASP A 177 14.05 14.81 -20.54
C ASP A 177 13.19 13.93 -21.46
N GLN A 178 13.82 12.92 -22.05
CA GLN A 178 13.11 11.97 -22.89
C GLN A 178 12.67 10.74 -22.08
N PRO A 179 11.48 10.18 -22.36
CA PRO A 179 11.11 8.88 -21.82
C PRO A 179 12.16 7.81 -22.14
N VAL A 180 12.29 6.83 -21.25
CA VAL A 180 13.24 5.73 -21.45
C VAL A 180 12.81 4.83 -22.61
N ASP A 181 13.76 4.23 -23.31
CA ASP A 181 13.58 3.39 -24.51
C ASP A 181 13.47 1.88 -24.22
N TYR A 182 13.31 1.51 -22.96
CA TYR A 182 13.20 0.11 -22.53
C TYR A 182 11.88 -0.14 -21.77
N GLY A 183 11.50 -1.40 -21.62
CA GLY A 183 10.22 -1.77 -21.00
C GLY A 183 10.11 -3.26 -20.66
N CYS A 184 8.90 -3.73 -20.39
CA CYS A 184 8.61 -5.13 -20.05
C CYS A 184 8.82 -6.11 -21.22
N GLY A 185 8.69 -5.67 -22.47
CA GLY A 185 8.64 -6.57 -23.61
C GLY A 185 7.57 -7.67 -23.41
N ASP A 186 7.92 -8.92 -23.70
CA ASP A 186 7.02 -10.08 -23.58
C ASP A 186 6.88 -10.62 -22.15
N CYS A 187 7.56 -10.02 -21.16
CA CYS A 187 7.51 -10.47 -19.77
C CYS A 187 6.11 -10.25 -19.16
N ASN A 188 5.54 -11.32 -18.57
CA ASN A 188 4.24 -11.30 -17.89
C ASN A 188 4.32 -11.85 -16.45
N ARG A 189 5.51 -11.91 -15.84
CA ARG A 189 5.71 -12.52 -14.51
C ARG A 189 4.83 -11.93 -13.42
N CYS A 190 4.69 -10.62 -13.36
CA CYS A 190 3.84 -9.94 -12.36
C CYS A 190 2.35 -10.26 -12.55
N VAL A 191 1.88 -10.29 -13.78
CA VAL A 191 0.50 -10.64 -14.14
C VAL A 191 0.19 -12.06 -13.70
N THR A 192 1.06 -13.02 -14.07
CA THR A 192 0.90 -14.44 -13.71
C THR A 192 1.03 -14.70 -12.20
N ALA A 193 1.92 -13.96 -11.51
CA ALA A 193 2.15 -14.14 -10.08
C ALA A 193 1.07 -13.48 -9.20
N CYS A 194 0.23 -12.61 -9.74
CA CYS A 194 -0.79 -11.91 -8.97
C CYS A 194 -1.88 -12.88 -8.48
N PRO A 195 -2.02 -13.12 -7.17
CA PRO A 195 -2.92 -14.15 -6.65
C PRO A 195 -4.41 -13.78 -6.79
N THR A 196 -4.71 -12.54 -7.13
CA THR A 196 -6.07 -12.04 -7.32
C THR A 196 -6.37 -11.66 -8.77
N SER A 197 -5.40 -11.85 -9.66
CA SER A 197 -5.50 -11.47 -11.07
C SER A 197 -5.96 -10.01 -11.26
N CYS A 198 -5.49 -9.11 -10.38
CA CYS A 198 -5.86 -7.69 -10.47
C CYS A 198 -5.15 -6.95 -11.60
N LEU A 199 -4.01 -7.45 -12.09
CA LEU A 199 -3.21 -6.81 -13.15
C LEU A 199 -3.74 -7.22 -14.52
N ILE A 200 -4.02 -6.24 -15.39
CA ILE A 200 -4.57 -6.47 -16.74
C ILE A 200 -3.45 -6.80 -17.74
N GLY A 201 -2.25 -6.25 -17.53
CA GLY A 201 -1.08 -6.55 -18.34
C GLY A 201 -0.66 -5.44 -19.31
N ASP A 202 -1.38 -4.36 -19.33
CA ASP A 202 -1.10 -3.13 -20.10
C ASP A 202 -0.64 -1.95 -19.25
N GLY A 203 -0.34 -2.20 -17.97
CA GLY A 203 -0.02 -1.18 -16.97
C GLY A 203 -1.24 -0.74 -16.14
N SER A 204 -2.44 -1.16 -16.53
CA SER A 204 -3.65 -0.91 -15.76
C SER A 204 -4.01 -2.09 -14.83
N MET A 205 -4.92 -1.84 -13.89
CA MET A 205 -5.30 -2.83 -12.89
C MET A 205 -6.74 -2.61 -12.39
N ASN A 206 -7.32 -3.68 -11.82
CA ASN A 206 -8.46 -3.53 -10.94
C ASN A 206 -7.95 -3.33 -9.50
N ALA A 207 -7.91 -2.07 -9.05
CA ALA A 207 -7.34 -1.72 -7.76
C ALA A 207 -8.07 -2.40 -6.58
N LYS A 208 -9.40 -2.56 -6.67
CA LYS A 208 -10.20 -3.23 -5.63
C LYS A 208 -9.86 -4.70 -5.45
N ARG A 209 -9.29 -5.35 -6.45
CA ARG A 209 -8.80 -6.73 -6.34
C ARG A 209 -7.34 -6.82 -5.87
N CYS A 210 -6.61 -5.70 -5.81
CA CYS A 210 -5.23 -5.69 -5.34
C CYS A 210 -5.16 -6.03 -3.85
N LEU A 211 -4.30 -6.98 -3.45
CA LEU A 211 -4.14 -7.32 -2.04
C LEU A 211 -3.61 -6.16 -1.20
N SER A 212 -2.81 -5.25 -1.79
CA SER A 212 -2.41 -4.02 -1.10
C SER A 212 -3.64 -3.17 -0.74
N PHE A 213 -4.58 -3.00 -1.66
CA PHE A 213 -5.85 -2.33 -1.39
C PHE A 213 -6.64 -3.08 -0.30
N GLN A 214 -6.78 -4.41 -0.40
CA GLN A 214 -7.55 -5.22 0.53
C GLN A 214 -7.02 -5.13 1.99
N THR A 215 -5.71 -4.99 2.17
CA THR A 215 -5.14 -4.76 3.51
C THR A 215 -5.45 -3.37 4.06
N GLN A 216 -5.94 -2.44 3.25
CA GLN A 216 -6.23 -1.04 3.57
C GLN A 216 -7.73 -0.73 3.55
N ASP A 217 -8.53 -1.53 2.87
CA ASP A 217 -9.96 -1.31 2.78
C ASP A 217 -10.66 -1.46 4.13
N LYS A 218 -11.74 -0.70 4.32
CA LYS A 218 -12.53 -0.70 5.55
C LYS A 218 -13.50 -1.87 5.57
N GLY A 219 -13.87 -2.30 6.78
CA GLY A 219 -14.83 -3.38 6.96
C GLY A 219 -14.20 -4.76 7.06
N VAL A 220 -15.03 -5.77 6.97
CA VAL A 220 -14.64 -7.18 6.95
C VAL A 220 -14.08 -7.50 5.57
N MET A 221 -12.91 -8.12 5.51
CA MET A 221 -12.30 -8.52 4.23
C MET A 221 -13.08 -9.66 3.60
N ASP A 222 -13.33 -9.59 2.29
CA ASP A 222 -14.02 -10.66 1.56
C ASP A 222 -13.25 -11.99 1.62
N LEU A 223 -13.98 -13.11 1.68
CA LEU A 223 -13.43 -14.45 1.85
C LEU A 223 -12.35 -14.79 0.81
N GLU A 224 -12.56 -14.37 -0.45
CA GLU A 224 -11.63 -14.66 -1.53
C GLU A 224 -10.21 -14.11 -1.30
N PHE A 225 -10.06 -13.08 -0.48
CA PHE A 225 -8.77 -12.43 -0.22
C PHE A 225 -8.11 -12.92 1.07
N ARG A 226 -8.88 -13.36 2.08
CA ARG A 226 -8.35 -13.65 3.42
C ARG A 226 -7.18 -14.63 3.43
N LYS A 227 -7.27 -15.73 2.70
CA LYS A 227 -6.16 -16.70 2.60
C LYS A 227 -5.00 -16.18 1.73
N LYS A 228 -5.29 -15.32 0.75
CA LYS A 228 -4.30 -14.81 -0.19
C LYS A 228 -3.35 -13.80 0.43
N ILE A 229 -3.77 -13.06 1.46
CA ILE A 229 -2.87 -12.14 2.17
C ILE A 229 -1.79 -12.86 3.00
N LYS A 230 -1.93 -14.18 3.24
CA LYS A 230 -1.01 -14.96 4.07
C LYS A 230 -0.82 -14.30 5.45
N THR A 231 0.42 -13.90 5.79
CA THR A 231 0.74 -13.22 7.05
C THR A 231 0.96 -11.71 6.88
N VAL A 232 0.58 -11.14 5.73
CA VAL A 232 0.73 -9.71 5.48
C VAL A 232 -0.30 -8.93 6.30
N ILE A 233 0.18 -7.90 7.02
CA ILE A 233 -0.64 -6.96 7.79
C ILE A 233 -0.96 -5.73 6.93
N TYR A 234 -0.01 -5.28 6.10
CA TYR A 234 -0.15 -4.11 5.25
C TYR A 234 0.62 -4.25 3.94
N GLY A 235 -0.04 -3.89 2.84
CA GLY A 235 0.57 -3.84 1.52
C GLY A 235 0.60 -5.20 0.80
N CYS A 236 1.23 -5.22 -0.37
CA CYS A 236 1.51 -6.43 -1.15
C CYS A 236 2.63 -6.11 -2.14
N ASP A 237 3.68 -6.92 -2.15
CA ASP A 237 4.87 -6.74 -2.98
C ASP A 237 5.12 -7.89 -3.98
N ILE A 238 4.14 -8.77 -4.20
CA ILE A 238 4.30 -9.98 -5.05
C ILE A 238 4.71 -9.60 -6.47
N CYS A 239 4.07 -8.59 -7.06
CA CYS A 239 4.37 -8.13 -8.42
C CYS A 239 5.76 -7.47 -8.53
N GLN A 240 6.28 -6.91 -7.43
CA GLN A 240 7.63 -6.34 -7.37
C GLN A 240 8.69 -7.43 -7.17
N ILE A 241 8.45 -8.39 -6.26
CA ILE A 241 9.39 -9.51 -5.98
C ILE A 241 9.67 -10.35 -7.22
N CYS A 242 8.66 -10.62 -8.06
CA CYS A 242 8.82 -11.44 -9.26
C CYS A 242 9.39 -10.67 -10.47
N CYS A 243 9.50 -9.33 -10.38
CA CYS A 243 9.98 -8.49 -11.48
C CYS A 243 11.49 -8.71 -11.72
N PRO A 244 11.92 -8.99 -12.97
CA PRO A 244 13.35 -9.14 -13.28
C PRO A 244 14.17 -7.87 -12.98
N TYR A 245 13.60 -6.70 -13.16
CA TYR A 245 14.27 -5.43 -12.89
C TYR A 245 14.57 -5.19 -11.40
N ASN A 246 13.91 -5.94 -10.51
CA ASN A 246 14.11 -5.87 -9.06
C ASN A 246 15.15 -6.87 -8.53
N LYS A 247 15.72 -7.70 -9.43
CA LYS A 247 16.70 -8.70 -9.03
C LYS A 247 18.09 -8.10 -8.89
N GLY A 248 18.78 -8.48 -7.81
CA GLY A 248 20.18 -8.11 -7.59
C GLY A 248 20.39 -6.63 -7.22
N LEU A 249 19.31 -5.88 -7.01
CA LEU A 249 19.42 -4.49 -6.62
C LEU A 249 19.88 -4.37 -5.17
N ASP A 250 20.84 -3.49 -4.95
CA ASP A 250 21.20 -2.96 -3.65
C ASP A 250 20.76 -1.50 -3.57
N ASN A 251 20.24 -1.10 -2.43
CA ASN A 251 19.89 0.28 -2.19
C ASN A 251 20.88 0.91 -1.18
N PRO A 252 21.91 1.62 -1.65
CA PRO A 252 22.93 2.22 -0.78
C PRO A 252 22.38 3.34 0.11
N LEU A 253 21.25 3.94 -0.27
CA LEU A 253 20.58 5.00 0.49
C LEU A 253 19.54 4.45 1.48
N ALA A 254 19.38 3.12 1.56
CA ALA A 254 18.41 2.52 2.47
C ALA A 254 18.80 2.80 3.93
N THR A 255 17.88 3.43 4.64
CA THR A 255 17.94 3.56 6.10
C THR A 255 17.88 2.18 6.76
N GLU A 256 18.48 2.07 7.93
CA GLU A 256 18.33 0.86 8.75
C GLU A 256 16.87 0.74 9.21
N ILE A 257 16.30 -0.43 8.99
CA ILE A 257 14.91 -0.72 9.35
C ILE A 257 14.90 -1.61 10.58
N ASP A 258 14.11 -1.24 11.58
CA ASP A 258 13.83 -2.10 12.72
C ASP A 258 13.07 -3.35 12.25
N PRO A 259 13.68 -4.54 12.35
CA PRO A 259 13.08 -5.78 11.90
C PRO A 259 11.82 -6.15 12.67
N ASP A 260 11.68 -5.74 13.92
CA ASP A 260 10.52 -6.04 14.75
C ASP A 260 9.32 -5.12 14.45
N LEU A 261 9.57 -3.90 13.97
CA LEU A 261 8.52 -3.05 13.43
C LEU A 261 8.04 -3.52 12.05
N SER A 262 8.95 -3.95 11.20
CA SER A 262 8.60 -4.45 9.86
C SER A 262 7.91 -5.82 9.91
N HIS A 263 8.20 -6.64 10.93
CA HIS A 263 7.61 -7.97 11.14
C HIS A 263 7.14 -8.16 12.58
N PRO A 264 6.07 -7.45 13.00
CA PRO A 264 5.62 -7.50 14.38
C PRO A 264 5.08 -8.88 14.76
N GLU A 265 5.20 -9.21 16.03
CA GLU A 265 4.56 -10.38 16.64
C GLU A 265 3.04 -10.21 16.65
N LEU A 266 2.31 -11.15 16.05
CA LEU A 266 0.87 -11.00 15.76
C LEU A 266 0.00 -10.95 17.02
N LEU A 267 0.22 -11.84 18.00
CA LEU A 267 -0.58 -11.83 19.23
C LEU A 267 -0.33 -10.57 20.07
N PRO A 268 0.92 -10.17 20.37
CA PRO A 268 1.19 -8.90 21.03
C PRO A 268 0.64 -7.68 20.29
N PHE A 269 0.63 -7.72 18.95
CA PHE A 269 0.05 -6.65 18.13
C PHE A 269 -1.45 -6.46 18.38
N LEU A 270 -2.20 -7.53 18.64
CA LEU A 270 -3.62 -7.45 18.97
C LEU A 270 -3.89 -6.82 20.35
N GLU A 271 -2.91 -6.84 21.25
CA GLU A 271 -3.03 -6.29 22.61
C GLU A 271 -2.72 -4.77 22.68
N LEU A 272 -2.22 -4.17 21.62
CA LEU A 272 -1.83 -2.76 21.65
C LEU A 272 -3.02 -1.85 21.94
N SER A 273 -2.89 -1.00 22.94
CA SER A 273 -3.76 0.15 23.15
C SER A 273 -3.60 1.17 22.01
N ASN A 274 -4.50 2.14 21.90
CA ASN A 274 -4.38 3.20 20.90
C ASN A 274 -3.10 4.04 21.12
N GLY A 275 -2.72 4.30 22.38
CA GLY A 275 -1.50 5.03 22.71
C GLY A 275 -0.25 4.27 22.29
N GLN A 276 -0.13 2.99 22.68
CA GLN A 276 0.99 2.14 22.30
C GLN A 276 1.11 1.93 20.80
N PHE A 277 -0.04 1.79 20.10
CA PHE A 277 -0.03 1.69 18.64
C PHE A 277 0.49 2.98 17.99
N LYS A 278 0.02 4.15 18.44
CA LYS A 278 0.47 5.45 17.93
C LYS A 278 1.97 5.68 18.19
N GLU A 279 2.43 5.35 19.37
CA GLU A 279 3.85 5.45 19.74
C GLU A 279 4.73 4.56 18.86
N LYS A 280 4.34 3.30 18.69
CA LYS A 280 5.16 2.28 18.03
C LYS A 280 5.06 2.33 16.51
N PHE A 281 3.87 2.57 15.95
CA PHE A 281 3.57 2.46 14.52
C PHE A 281 3.05 3.76 13.89
N GLY A 282 2.78 4.81 14.67
CA GLY A 282 2.17 6.04 14.15
C GLY A 282 3.00 6.80 13.12
N HIS A 283 4.30 6.51 13.04
CA HIS A 283 5.22 7.14 12.11
C HIS A 283 5.39 6.38 10.77
N VAL A 284 4.82 5.19 10.63
CA VAL A 284 4.94 4.39 9.39
C VAL A 284 3.73 4.58 8.48
N ALA A 285 3.94 4.59 7.17
CA ALA A 285 2.87 4.76 6.19
C ALA A 285 1.72 3.76 6.37
N GLY A 286 2.03 2.50 6.76
CA GLY A 286 1.03 1.47 6.99
C GLY A 286 0.00 1.79 8.08
N SER A 287 0.24 2.80 8.93
CA SER A 287 -0.65 3.14 10.04
C SER A 287 -1.81 4.09 9.68
N TRP A 288 -1.84 4.67 8.49
CA TRP A 288 -2.81 5.68 8.10
C TRP A 288 -4.29 5.23 8.19
N ARG A 289 -4.56 3.95 8.02
CA ARG A 289 -5.90 3.36 8.19
C ARG A 289 -6.26 3.07 9.64
N GLY A 290 -5.31 3.24 10.55
CA GLY A 290 -5.48 3.06 11.98
C GLY A 290 -5.37 1.60 12.44
N LYS A 291 -5.26 1.45 13.74
CA LYS A 291 -5.02 0.18 14.44
C LYS A 291 -6.02 -0.92 14.07
N ASN A 292 -7.31 -0.59 14.01
CA ASN A 292 -8.37 -1.61 13.87
C ASN A 292 -8.28 -2.38 12.55
N ILE A 293 -7.94 -1.72 11.45
CA ILE A 293 -7.79 -2.38 10.14
C ILE A 293 -6.56 -3.30 10.16
N LEU A 294 -5.47 -2.85 10.73
CA LEU A 294 -4.26 -3.66 10.84
C LEU A 294 -4.45 -4.85 11.80
N GLN A 295 -5.20 -4.68 12.89
CA GLN A 295 -5.57 -5.77 13.79
C GLN A 295 -6.50 -6.78 13.12
N ARG A 296 -7.48 -6.34 12.28
CA ARG A 296 -8.25 -7.24 11.41
C ARG A 296 -7.32 -8.13 10.57
N ASN A 297 -6.32 -7.52 9.92
CA ASN A 297 -5.37 -8.26 9.10
C ASN A 297 -4.47 -9.19 9.94
N ALA A 298 -4.13 -8.80 11.16
CA ALA A 298 -3.37 -9.64 12.10
C ALA A 298 -4.18 -10.88 12.54
N ILE A 299 -5.48 -10.76 12.77
CA ILE A 299 -6.38 -11.90 13.04
C ILE A 299 -6.36 -12.88 11.86
N ILE A 300 -6.50 -12.36 10.63
CA ILE A 300 -6.43 -13.19 9.41
C ILE A 300 -5.05 -13.85 9.27
N ALA A 301 -3.98 -13.13 9.56
CA ALA A 301 -2.61 -13.62 9.49
C ALA A 301 -2.36 -14.76 10.49
N LEU A 302 -2.89 -14.68 11.72
CA LEU A 302 -2.82 -15.75 12.73
C LEU A 302 -3.53 -17.03 12.25
N ALA A 303 -4.72 -16.88 11.68
CA ALA A 303 -5.46 -17.99 11.10
C ALA A 303 -4.70 -18.64 9.94
N ASN A 304 -4.15 -17.82 9.02
CA ASN A 304 -3.37 -18.28 7.88
C ASN A 304 -2.05 -18.96 8.31
N ALA A 305 -1.43 -18.51 9.41
CA ALA A 305 -0.25 -19.14 10.00
C ALA A 305 -0.58 -20.44 10.78
N ASN A 306 -1.85 -20.82 10.86
CA ASN A 306 -2.34 -21.94 11.67
C ASN A 306 -1.87 -21.85 13.15
N ASP A 307 -1.87 -20.63 13.69
CA ASP A 307 -1.43 -20.38 15.07
C ASP A 307 -2.56 -20.65 16.08
N ARG A 308 -2.63 -21.89 16.55
CA ARG A 308 -3.65 -22.30 17.51
C ARG A 308 -3.52 -21.64 18.88
N SER A 309 -2.36 -21.09 19.23
CA SER A 309 -2.19 -20.33 20.46
C SER A 309 -3.03 -19.05 20.48
N ALA A 310 -3.54 -18.63 19.32
CA ALA A 310 -4.43 -17.48 19.16
C ALA A 310 -5.90 -17.79 19.51
N ILE A 311 -6.31 -19.05 19.65
CA ILE A 311 -7.72 -19.42 19.92
C ILE A 311 -8.28 -18.69 21.15
N PRO A 312 -7.61 -18.65 22.33
CA PRO A 312 -8.13 -17.91 23.48
C PRO A 312 -8.36 -16.44 23.19
N LYS A 313 -7.48 -15.82 22.37
CA LYS A 313 -7.63 -14.41 21.97
C LYS A 313 -8.81 -14.21 21.03
N MET A 314 -9.09 -15.13 20.12
CA MET A 314 -10.27 -15.05 19.25
C MET A 314 -11.56 -15.13 20.08
N LEU A 315 -11.63 -16.03 21.07
CA LEU A 315 -12.77 -16.14 21.99
C LEU A 315 -12.94 -14.85 22.81
N GLU A 316 -11.85 -14.27 23.32
CA GLU A 316 -11.88 -13.00 24.05
C GLU A 316 -12.42 -11.84 23.19
N ILE A 317 -12.01 -11.77 21.89
CA ILE A 317 -12.49 -10.73 20.96
C ILE A 317 -14.01 -10.87 20.74
N ILE A 318 -14.51 -12.09 20.61
CA ILE A 318 -15.94 -12.38 20.43
C ILE A 318 -16.71 -12.01 21.70
N ASP A 319 -16.24 -12.44 22.86
CA ASP A 319 -16.87 -12.18 24.16
C ASP A 319 -16.99 -10.68 24.47
N LYS A 320 -15.91 -9.93 24.26
CA LYS A 320 -15.90 -8.47 24.46
C LYS A 320 -16.79 -7.71 23.48
N GLY A 321 -16.98 -8.20 22.27
CA GLY A 321 -17.88 -7.63 21.27
C GLY A 321 -17.60 -6.19 20.84
N GLN A 322 -16.44 -5.61 21.16
CA GLN A 322 -16.15 -4.18 21.06
C GLN A 322 -16.08 -3.65 19.61
N ASN A 323 -15.63 -4.50 18.68
CA ASN A 323 -15.46 -4.13 17.28
C ASN A 323 -16.08 -5.19 16.36
N PRO A 324 -17.21 -4.89 15.69
CA PRO A 324 -17.89 -5.86 14.84
C PRO A 324 -17.03 -6.47 13.73
N ILE A 325 -16.09 -5.71 13.19
CA ILE A 325 -15.15 -6.18 12.15
C ILE A 325 -14.21 -7.25 12.74
N HIS A 326 -13.71 -7.01 13.96
CA HIS A 326 -12.84 -7.97 14.63
C HIS A 326 -13.63 -9.21 15.06
N VAL A 327 -14.87 -9.05 15.55
CA VAL A 327 -15.74 -10.18 15.94
C VAL A 327 -16.00 -11.09 14.74
N ALA A 328 -16.48 -10.55 13.61
CA ALA A 328 -16.71 -11.34 12.40
C ALA A 328 -15.42 -12.04 11.94
N THR A 329 -14.28 -11.31 11.94
CA THR A 329 -13.00 -11.87 11.53
C THR A 329 -12.51 -12.96 12.49
N ALA A 330 -12.75 -12.82 13.81
CA ALA A 330 -12.38 -13.81 14.81
C ALA A 330 -13.22 -15.09 14.71
N ILE A 331 -14.52 -15.00 14.41
CA ILE A 331 -15.37 -16.17 14.14
C ILE A 331 -14.81 -16.94 12.92
N TRP A 332 -14.50 -16.24 11.83
CA TRP A 332 -13.85 -16.86 10.68
C TRP A 332 -12.52 -17.53 11.06
N ALA A 333 -11.69 -16.83 11.86
CA ALA A 333 -10.39 -17.37 12.30
C ALA A 333 -10.58 -18.66 13.15
N LEU A 334 -11.57 -18.73 14.03
CA LEU A 334 -11.91 -19.94 14.75
C LEU A 334 -12.24 -21.09 13.81
N CYS A 335 -13.03 -20.86 12.75
CA CYS A 335 -13.32 -21.85 11.72
C CYS A 335 -12.04 -22.38 11.02
N GLN A 336 -10.95 -21.63 10.98
CA GLN A 336 -9.68 -22.10 10.42
C GLN A 336 -8.80 -22.82 11.45
N LEU A 337 -8.85 -22.45 12.72
CA LEU A 337 -7.92 -22.89 13.77
C LEU A 337 -8.43 -24.07 14.57
N VAL A 338 -9.75 -24.17 14.78
CA VAL A 338 -10.38 -25.18 15.63
C VAL A 338 -10.69 -26.43 14.82
N ARG A 339 -10.47 -27.61 15.41
CA ARG A 339 -10.85 -28.90 14.82
C ARG A 339 -12.19 -29.40 15.34
N GLU A 340 -12.43 -29.21 16.63
CA GLU A 340 -13.62 -29.62 17.33
C GLU A 340 -14.15 -28.45 18.15
N VAL A 341 -15.45 -28.29 18.22
CA VAL A 341 -16.10 -27.24 18.98
C VAL A 341 -16.71 -27.79 20.27
N HIS A 342 -16.61 -27.02 21.35
CA HIS A 342 -17.24 -27.30 22.62
C HIS A 342 -18.52 -26.46 22.79
N PRO A 343 -19.50 -26.91 23.58
CA PRO A 343 -20.77 -26.19 23.78
C PRO A 343 -20.59 -24.73 24.15
N GLU A 344 -19.65 -24.40 25.03
CA GLU A 344 -19.33 -23.01 25.44
C GLU A 344 -18.90 -22.13 24.30
N MET A 345 -18.15 -22.66 23.31
CA MET A 345 -17.76 -21.94 22.14
C MET A 345 -18.95 -21.68 21.21
N ILE A 346 -19.86 -22.65 21.08
CA ILE A 346 -21.07 -22.50 20.29
C ILE A 346 -21.96 -21.43 20.93
N GLU A 347 -22.18 -21.51 22.25
CA GLU A 347 -22.95 -20.52 23.00
C GLU A 347 -22.37 -19.11 22.84
N LEU A 348 -21.04 -18.96 22.93
CA LEU A 348 -20.37 -17.70 22.78
C LEU A 348 -20.56 -17.11 21.36
N VAL A 349 -20.35 -17.92 20.31
CA VAL A 349 -20.47 -17.45 18.92
C VAL A 349 -21.91 -17.14 18.58
N MET A 350 -22.86 -18.00 18.98
CA MET A 350 -24.27 -17.83 18.59
C MET A 350 -25.04 -16.91 19.54
N GLY A 351 -24.55 -16.68 20.77
CA GLY A 351 -25.15 -15.79 21.76
C GLY A 351 -24.94 -14.30 21.53
N ILE A 352 -24.28 -13.89 20.42
CA ILE A 352 -24.04 -12.48 20.10
C ILE A 352 -25.38 -11.78 19.86
N LYS A 353 -25.67 -10.77 20.69
CA LYS A 353 -26.89 -9.98 20.59
C LYS A 353 -26.81 -8.98 19.44
N ASN A 354 -27.84 -8.91 18.61
CA ASN A 354 -27.95 -7.97 17.47
C ASN A 354 -26.72 -8.05 16.54
N PRO A 355 -26.38 -9.22 15.97
CA PRO A 355 -25.24 -9.35 15.09
C PRO A 355 -25.38 -8.47 13.85
N THR A 356 -24.25 -7.89 13.38
CA THR A 356 -24.24 -7.24 12.06
C THR A 356 -24.40 -8.29 10.97
N PRO A 357 -24.81 -7.90 9.73
CA PRO A 357 -24.90 -8.87 8.63
C PRO A 357 -23.62 -9.69 8.44
N GLN A 358 -22.45 -9.06 8.58
CA GLN A 358 -21.16 -9.75 8.45
C GLN A 358 -20.90 -10.75 9.61
N ILE A 359 -21.33 -10.43 10.82
CA ILE A 359 -21.25 -11.38 11.96
C ILE A 359 -22.19 -12.55 11.71
N GLN A 360 -23.41 -12.28 11.26
CA GLN A 360 -24.39 -13.33 10.94
C GLN A 360 -23.87 -14.28 9.86
N GLU A 361 -23.31 -13.77 8.79
CA GLU A 361 -22.68 -14.58 7.76
C GLU A 361 -21.57 -15.49 8.29
N GLU A 362 -20.77 -15.01 9.25
CA GLU A 362 -19.71 -15.83 9.85
C GLU A 362 -20.28 -16.85 10.88
N GLN A 363 -21.36 -16.52 11.56
CA GLN A 363 -22.10 -17.48 12.40
C GLN A 363 -22.69 -18.61 11.55
N ASP A 364 -23.30 -18.31 10.41
CA ASP A 364 -23.85 -19.31 9.51
C ASP A 364 -22.74 -20.23 8.98
N ARG A 365 -21.58 -19.68 8.57
CA ARG A 365 -20.40 -20.45 8.18
C ARG A 365 -19.81 -21.29 9.31
N PHE A 366 -19.90 -20.81 10.55
CA PHE A 366 -19.49 -21.57 11.72
C PHE A 366 -20.38 -22.79 11.92
N LEU A 367 -21.71 -22.63 11.84
CA LEU A 367 -22.66 -23.72 11.93
C LEU A 367 -22.44 -24.75 10.80
N GLU A 368 -22.35 -24.31 9.56
CA GLU A 368 -22.07 -25.15 8.39
C GLU A 368 -20.76 -25.95 8.58
N LYS A 369 -19.69 -25.26 8.97
CA LYS A 369 -18.34 -25.86 9.14
C LYS A 369 -18.35 -27.03 10.13
N PHE A 370 -19.14 -26.96 11.18
CA PHE A 370 -19.16 -27.94 12.26
C PHE A 370 -20.41 -28.83 12.27
N GLY A 371 -21.27 -28.72 11.23
CA GLY A 371 -22.48 -29.56 11.09
C GLY A 371 -23.50 -29.34 12.19
N LEU A 372 -23.70 -28.08 12.59
CA LEU A 372 -24.58 -27.73 13.73
C LEU A 372 -25.93 -27.14 13.28
N GLU A 373 -26.19 -27.02 12.00
CA GLU A 373 -27.37 -26.35 11.41
C GLU A 373 -28.69 -26.96 11.91
N GLU A 374 -28.81 -28.31 11.91
CA GLU A 374 -30.05 -29.01 12.34
C GLU A 374 -30.33 -28.86 13.84
N LYS A 375 -29.31 -28.76 14.68
CA LYS A 375 -29.47 -28.61 16.13
C LYS A 375 -30.01 -27.25 16.52
N PHE A 376 -29.64 -26.21 15.81
CA PHE A 376 -30.07 -24.82 16.07
C PHE A 376 -31.49 -24.52 15.57
N LEU A 377 -31.98 -25.25 14.55
CA LEU A 377 -33.35 -25.10 14.02
C LEU A 377 -34.40 -25.76 14.90
N ILE A 378 -33.98 -26.66 15.82
CA ILE A 378 -34.90 -27.43 16.70
C ILE A 378 -35.09 -26.73 18.06
N GLU A 379 -34.17 -25.87 18.49
CA GLU A 379 -34.17 -25.24 19.84
C GLU A 379 -34.61 -23.75 19.81
N ASN A 380 -34.88 -23.14 18.66
CA ASN A 380 -35.46 -21.81 18.48
C ASN A 380 -36.78 -21.87 17.71
#